data_acc18ead8937e5708fc2a1967fddd8ba
#
_entry.id   acc18ead8937e5708fc2a1967fddd8ba
#
_cell.length_a   1.000
_cell.length_b   1.000
_cell.length_c   1.000
_cell.angle_alpha   90.00
_cell.angle_beta   90.00
_cell.angle_gamma   90.00
#
_symmetry.space_group_name_H-M   'P 1'
#
loop_
_entity.id
_entity.type
_entity.pdbx_description
1 polymer ?
#
loop_
_entity_poly.entity_id
_entity_poly.type
_entity_poly.pdbx_seq_one_letter_code
_entity_poly.pdbx_strand_id
1 'polypeptide(L)'
;MARITRPLLLCSAVLLTVLCTEACARVVDGVAVQAPGGRARGATGVNVDNILLDQSRMGAITGAGEHLTIIPTMDGTSPVDIDSLARDAPRPCRFIFAETATFGPDIEEFHKTTFQDPPDSALISEGAAAYRDTGTARRAFDALVATVGDCAASPAGDLLVGEWKAEDGTLRTRPGRCGRDYRVASVALLEVTFCGFPQSVSEIVLTNIVANMPG
;
A
#
# COMPACT_ATOMS: atom_id res chain seq x y z
N MET A 1 -18.20 38.37 -72.21
CA MET A 1 -17.08 38.33 -73.18
C MET A 1 -15.75 38.20 -72.44
N ALA A 2 -15.02 37.15 -72.82
CA ALA A 2 -13.53 37.01 -72.84
C ALA A 2 -12.82 37.00 -71.45
N ARG A 3 -12.29 35.91 -71.12
CA ARG A 3 -11.06 35.12 -71.46
C ARG A 3 -9.90 35.38 -70.50
N ILE A 4 -9.48 34.32 -69.81
CA ILE A 4 -8.13 33.69 -69.83
C ILE A 4 -7.12 34.50 -68.99
N THR A 5 -6.53 33.90 -67.97
CA THR A 5 -5.36 33.02 -68.01
C THR A 5 -5.03 32.42 -66.61
N ARG A 6 -4.99 31.15 -66.50
CA ARG A 6 -4.03 30.37 -65.71
C ARG A 6 -2.70 30.38 -66.48
N PRO A 7 -1.51 30.07 -65.96
CA PRO A 7 -1.12 29.29 -64.78
C PRO A 7 0.06 29.92 -64.01
N LEU A 8 0.49 29.36 -62.93
CA LEU A 8 1.85 29.37 -62.34
C LEU A 8 1.78 29.35 -60.80
N LEU A 9 1.35 28.21 -60.31
CA LEU A 9 1.49 27.94 -58.83
C LEU A 9 1.58 26.41 -58.62
N LEU A 10 2.58 25.79 -59.29
CA LEU A 10 2.79 24.35 -59.22
C LEU A 10 4.29 24.00 -59.02
N CYS A 11 5.06 24.85 -58.34
CA CYS A 11 6.47 24.52 -58.04
C CYS A 11 6.96 24.85 -56.64
N SER A 12 6.09 25.19 -55.69
CA SER A 12 6.54 25.48 -54.31
C SER A 12 6.10 24.50 -53.25
N ALA A 13 5.45 23.39 -53.61
CA ALA A 13 4.93 22.41 -52.64
C ALA A 13 5.80 21.17 -52.49
N VAL A 14 6.92 21.04 -53.17
CA VAL A 14 7.77 19.82 -53.09
C VAL A 14 9.04 20.00 -52.28
N LEU A 15 9.37 21.23 -51.86
CA LEU A 15 10.63 21.51 -51.10
C LEU A 15 10.45 21.60 -49.58
N LEU A 16 9.25 21.37 -49.03
CA LEU A 16 9.00 21.48 -47.57
C LEU A 16 8.77 20.14 -46.86
N THR A 17 8.91 19.01 -47.53
CA THR A 17 8.66 17.70 -46.94
C THR A 17 9.90 16.87 -46.66
N VAL A 18 11.10 17.39 -46.80
CA VAL A 18 12.36 16.61 -46.58
C VAL A 18 13.09 16.99 -45.30
N LEU A 19 12.57 17.90 -44.45
CA LEU A 19 13.28 18.42 -43.28
C LEU A 19 12.75 17.94 -41.91
N CYS A 20 11.94 16.88 -41.85
CA CYS A 20 11.40 16.37 -40.57
C CYS A 20 11.67 14.90 -40.32
N THR A 21 12.79 14.34 -40.76
CA THR A 21 13.19 12.97 -40.42
C THR A 21 14.61 12.87 -39.87
N GLU A 22 15.01 13.83 -39.05
CA GLU A 22 16.08 13.55 -38.09
C GLU A 22 15.45 13.23 -36.74
N ALA A 23 14.82 12.06 -36.64
CA ALA A 23 14.59 11.40 -35.37
C ALA A 23 15.96 11.15 -34.75
N CYS A 24 16.27 11.84 -33.68
CA CYS A 24 17.45 11.61 -32.86
C CYS A 24 17.39 10.19 -32.27
N ALA A 25 17.80 9.20 -33.04
CA ALA A 25 18.19 7.90 -32.49
C ALA A 25 19.55 8.12 -31.78
N ARG A 26 19.52 8.43 -30.49
CA ARG A 26 20.70 8.27 -29.64
C ARG A 26 20.88 6.78 -29.43
N VAL A 27 21.82 6.20 -30.14
CA VAL A 27 22.38 4.90 -29.77
C VAL A 27 23.16 5.15 -28.50
N VAL A 28 22.62 4.74 -27.35
CA VAL A 28 23.35 4.68 -26.10
C VAL A 28 24.08 3.35 -26.14
N ASP A 29 25.37 3.37 -26.50
CA ASP A 29 26.29 2.26 -26.26
C ASP A 29 26.53 2.17 -24.74
N GLY A 30 25.54 1.64 -24.03
CA GLY A 30 25.63 1.29 -22.62
C GLY A 30 25.56 -0.23 -22.54
N VAL A 31 26.62 -0.84 -22.06
CA VAL A 31 26.50 -2.17 -21.45
C VAL A 31 25.47 -2.02 -20.34
N ALA A 32 24.41 -2.82 -20.36
CA ALA A 32 23.46 -2.85 -19.26
C ALA A 32 24.20 -3.31 -18.00
N VAL A 33 24.73 -2.36 -17.26
CA VAL A 33 25.22 -2.59 -15.91
C VAL A 33 23.96 -2.73 -15.08
N GLN A 34 23.70 -3.95 -14.60
CA GLN A 34 22.69 -4.18 -13.59
C GLN A 34 22.99 -3.18 -12.47
N ALA A 35 22.08 -2.22 -12.25
CA ALA A 35 22.26 -1.24 -11.19
C ALA A 35 22.58 -2.03 -9.92
N PRO A 36 23.63 -1.65 -9.15
CA PRO A 36 23.84 -2.19 -7.82
C PRO A 36 22.69 -1.67 -6.95
N GLY A 37 21.62 -2.44 -6.88
CA GLY A 37 20.36 -2.03 -6.28
C GLY A 37 19.18 -2.83 -6.80
N GLY A 38 19.38 -4.03 -7.34
CA GLY A 38 18.43 -5.09 -7.05
C GLY A 38 18.40 -5.12 -5.53
N ARG A 39 17.28 -4.67 -4.91
CA ARG A 39 17.10 -4.80 -3.47
C ARG A 39 17.52 -6.21 -3.13
N ALA A 40 18.67 -6.35 -2.45
CA ALA A 40 19.02 -7.59 -1.83
C ALA A 40 17.74 -7.98 -1.07
N ARG A 41 17.22 -9.19 -1.31
CA ARG A 41 16.19 -9.75 -0.41
C ARG A 41 16.65 -9.37 0.97
N GLY A 42 15.81 -8.63 1.71
CA GLY A 42 16.18 -8.21 3.05
C GLY A 42 16.77 -9.41 3.76
N ALA A 43 17.74 -9.22 4.61
CA ALA A 43 18.44 -10.29 5.32
C ALA A 43 17.48 -11.25 6.07
N THR A 44 16.20 -10.92 6.11
CA THR A 44 15.08 -11.58 6.77
C THR A 44 14.55 -12.82 6.05
N GLY A 45 14.84 -12.99 4.75
CA GLY A 45 14.28 -14.09 3.95
C GLY A 45 12.76 -13.95 3.64
N VAL A 46 12.07 -12.96 4.17
CA VAL A 46 10.68 -12.63 3.85
C VAL A 46 10.66 -11.55 2.77
N ASN A 47 9.87 -11.77 1.72
CA ASN A 47 9.55 -10.75 0.72
C ASN A 47 8.09 -10.35 0.94
N VAL A 48 7.85 -9.11 1.36
CA VAL A 48 6.52 -8.63 1.74
C VAL A 48 5.54 -8.64 0.57
N ASP A 49 6.00 -8.41 -0.68
CA ASP A 49 5.15 -8.45 -1.87
C ASP A 49 4.57 -9.85 -2.13
N ASN A 50 5.30 -10.90 -1.72
CA ASN A 50 4.91 -12.28 -1.96
C ASN A 50 3.97 -12.85 -0.89
N ILE A 51 3.88 -12.22 0.27
CA ILE A 51 3.00 -12.69 1.35
C ILE A 51 1.62 -12.03 1.32
N LEU A 52 1.50 -10.84 0.77
CA LEU A 52 0.23 -10.16 0.60
C LEU A 52 -0.66 -10.87 -0.44
N LEU A 53 -1.96 -10.61 -0.39
CA LEU A 53 -2.93 -11.25 -1.27
C LEU A 53 -3.10 -10.44 -2.55
N ASP A 54 -3.28 -11.11 -3.67
CA ASP A 54 -3.70 -10.45 -4.88
C ASP A 54 -5.20 -10.04 -4.82
N GLN A 55 -5.60 -9.15 -5.74
CA GLN A 55 -6.96 -8.64 -5.82
C GLN A 55 -8.00 -9.75 -5.97
N SER A 56 -7.71 -10.81 -6.73
CA SER A 56 -8.64 -11.92 -6.97
C SER A 56 -8.92 -12.68 -5.67
N ARG A 57 -7.85 -12.99 -4.91
CA ARG A 57 -7.95 -13.69 -3.64
C ARG A 57 -8.63 -12.84 -2.59
N MET A 58 -8.30 -11.54 -2.52
CA MET A 58 -8.98 -10.60 -1.64
C MET A 58 -10.48 -10.49 -1.99
N GLY A 59 -10.83 -10.39 -3.28
CA GLY A 59 -12.22 -10.38 -3.75
C GLY A 59 -13.00 -11.63 -3.39
N ALA A 60 -12.36 -12.80 -3.47
CA ALA A 60 -12.99 -14.06 -3.05
C ALA A 60 -13.24 -14.12 -1.53
N ILE A 61 -12.31 -13.62 -0.70
CA ILE A 61 -12.43 -13.62 0.77
C ILE A 61 -13.49 -12.63 1.23
N THR A 62 -13.54 -11.45 0.64
CA THR A 62 -14.49 -10.39 1.00
C THR A 62 -15.89 -10.65 0.48
N GLY A 63 -16.04 -11.51 -0.53
CA GLY A 63 -17.29 -11.72 -1.25
C GLY A 63 -17.62 -10.62 -2.28
N ALA A 64 -16.78 -9.60 -2.42
CA ALA A 64 -16.98 -8.50 -3.37
C ALA A 64 -16.65 -8.91 -4.82
N GLY A 65 -15.91 -9.99 -5.03
CA GLY A 65 -15.61 -10.52 -6.35
C GLY A 65 -14.94 -9.49 -7.26
N GLU A 66 -15.49 -9.31 -8.46
CA GLU A 66 -14.96 -8.37 -9.48
C GLU A 66 -15.22 -6.89 -9.15
N HIS A 67 -16.08 -6.58 -8.17
CA HIS A 67 -16.31 -5.21 -7.72
C HIS A 67 -15.19 -4.65 -6.88
N LEU A 68 -14.38 -5.53 -6.28
CA LEU A 68 -13.24 -5.11 -5.49
C LEU A 68 -12.14 -4.55 -6.41
N THR A 69 -11.73 -3.33 -6.16
CA THR A 69 -10.70 -2.65 -6.95
C THR A 69 -9.61 -2.07 -6.05
N ILE A 70 -8.36 -2.07 -6.51
CA ILE A 70 -7.25 -1.41 -5.82
C ILE A 70 -7.40 0.10 -5.94
N ILE A 71 -7.11 0.83 -4.85
CA ILE A 71 -6.95 2.29 -4.87
C ILE A 71 -5.47 2.59 -5.16
N PRO A 72 -5.10 3.04 -6.38
CA PRO A 72 -3.70 3.14 -6.79
C PRO A 72 -2.85 4.10 -5.93
N THR A 73 -3.48 5.12 -5.34
CA THR A 73 -2.81 6.08 -4.46
C THR A 73 -2.59 5.56 -3.04
N MET A 74 -3.14 4.38 -2.73
CA MET A 74 -3.02 3.69 -1.44
C MET A 74 -2.41 2.29 -1.62
N ASP A 75 -1.62 2.12 -2.66
CA ASP A 75 -0.80 0.96 -2.96
C ASP A 75 0.65 1.41 -3.01
N GLY A 76 1.46 1.02 -2.04
CA GLY A 76 2.79 1.56 -1.88
C GLY A 76 3.75 0.70 -1.07
N THR A 77 5.04 0.83 -1.41
CA THR A 77 6.14 0.08 -0.81
C THR A 77 6.95 0.89 0.19
N SER A 78 6.38 1.98 0.69
CA SER A 78 6.97 2.81 1.75
C SER A 78 5.86 3.29 2.68
N PRO A 79 6.09 3.33 3.99
CA PRO A 79 5.12 3.86 4.94
C PRO A 79 4.74 5.30 4.59
N VAL A 80 3.45 5.60 4.70
CA VAL A 80 2.88 6.93 4.41
C VAL A 80 2.21 7.49 5.66
N ASP A 81 2.52 8.74 5.98
CA ASP A 81 1.89 9.48 7.04
C ASP A 81 0.98 10.56 6.45
N ILE A 82 -0.28 10.58 6.90
CA ILE A 82 -1.23 11.64 6.53
C ILE A 82 -1.04 12.77 7.53
N ASP A 83 -0.01 13.60 7.32
CA ASP A 83 0.46 14.62 8.26
C ASP A 83 -0.63 15.55 8.79
N SER A 84 -1.60 15.95 7.97
CA SER A 84 -2.70 16.82 8.38
C SER A 84 -3.57 16.15 9.46
N LEU A 85 -3.97 14.88 9.23
CA LEU A 85 -4.80 14.12 10.16
C LEU A 85 -4.01 13.69 11.41
N ALA A 86 -2.76 13.26 11.22
CA ALA A 86 -1.88 12.87 12.31
C ALA A 86 -1.56 14.05 13.25
N ARG A 87 -1.51 15.29 12.73
CA ARG A 87 -1.25 16.49 13.51
C ARG A 87 -2.42 16.87 14.41
N ASP A 88 -3.65 16.69 13.91
CA ASP A 88 -4.88 17.04 14.63
C ASP A 88 -5.31 15.93 15.62
N ALA A 89 -4.80 14.72 15.46
CA ALA A 89 -5.08 13.61 16.36
C ALA A 89 -4.31 13.75 17.69
N PRO A 90 -4.87 13.26 18.81
CA PRO A 90 -4.11 13.08 20.05
C PRO A 90 -2.82 12.28 19.78
N ARG A 91 -1.72 12.66 20.44
CA ARG A 91 -0.40 12.05 20.17
C ARG A 91 -0.43 10.51 20.14
N PRO A 92 -1.03 9.80 21.12
CA PRO A 92 -1.05 8.35 21.12
C PRO A 92 -1.96 7.78 20.02
N CYS A 93 -2.85 8.57 19.42
CA CYS A 93 -3.75 8.10 18.35
C CYS A 93 -3.21 8.34 16.93
N ARG A 94 -2.01 8.89 16.80
CA ARG A 94 -1.41 9.20 15.49
C ARG A 94 -1.16 7.99 14.63
N PHE A 95 -0.97 6.81 15.21
CA PHE A 95 -0.77 5.55 14.49
C PHE A 95 -1.90 5.24 13.50
N ILE A 96 -3.10 5.81 13.72
CA ILE A 96 -4.24 5.63 12.81
C ILE A 96 -4.02 6.31 11.46
N PHE A 97 -3.25 7.39 11.45
CA PHE A 97 -2.99 8.26 10.31
C PHE A 97 -1.53 8.26 9.85
N ALA A 98 -0.66 7.57 10.57
CA ALA A 98 0.77 7.55 10.32
C ALA A 98 1.30 6.12 10.40
N GLU A 99 1.64 5.55 9.26
CA GLU A 99 2.17 4.18 9.19
C GLU A 99 3.53 4.07 9.87
N THR A 100 4.32 5.16 9.86
CA THR A 100 5.58 5.20 10.61
C THR A 100 5.37 5.05 12.12
N ALA A 101 4.24 5.53 12.66
CA ALA A 101 3.89 5.34 14.06
C ALA A 101 3.33 3.94 14.34
N THR A 102 2.77 3.26 13.34
CA THR A 102 2.27 1.89 13.44
C THR A 102 3.42 0.89 13.42
N PHE A 103 4.31 1.02 12.44
CA PHE A 103 5.34 0.01 12.17
C PHE A 103 6.71 0.36 12.75
N GLY A 104 6.91 1.62 13.19
CA GLY A 104 8.17 2.10 13.76
C GLY A 104 9.27 2.34 12.71
N PRO A 105 10.49 2.71 13.15
CA PRO A 105 11.57 3.14 12.26
C PRO A 105 12.43 1.99 11.70
N ASP A 106 12.35 0.79 12.28
CA ASP A 106 13.30 -0.31 12.00
C ASP A 106 12.83 -1.24 10.86
N ILE A 107 12.01 -0.71 9.94
CA ILE A 107 11.46 -1.45 8.80
C ILE A 107 12.55 -1.66 7.75
N GLU A 108 12.71 -2.88 7.25
CA GLU A 108 13.58 -3.20 6.11
C GLU A 108 12.81 -3.32 4.79
N GLU A 109 11.60 -3.89 4.83
CA GLU A 109 10.69 -3.97 3.69
C GLU A 109 9.27 -3.61 4.15
N PHE A 110 8.53 -2.97 3.26
CA PHE A 110 7.15 -2.57 3.51
C PHE A 110 6.33 -2.66 2.23
N HIS A 111 5.11 -3.13 2.36
CA HIS A 111 4.09 -2.98 1.33
C HIS A 111 2.72 -2.90 1.97
N LYS A 112 1.88 -2.03 1.45
CA LYS A 112 0.47 -1.90 1.82
C LYS A 112 -0.37 -1.67 0.57
N THR A 113 -1.46 -2.41 0.46
CA THR A 113 -2.46 -2.27 -0.61
C THR A 113 -3.83 -2.03 0.00
N THR A 114 -4.57 -1.08 -0.55
CA THR A 114 -5.95 -0.80 -0.16
C THR A 114 -6.89 -1.12 -1.30
N PHE A 115 -7.95 -1.87 -0.99
CA PHE A 115 -9.02 -2.22 -1.90
C PHE A 115 -10.31 -1.52 -1.50
N GLN A 116 -11.13 -1.18 -2.47
CA GLN A 116 -12.47 -0.63 -2.28
C GLN A 116 -13.51 -1.50 -2.98
N ASP A 117 -14.67 -1.59 -2.35
CA ASP A 117 -15.90 -2.13 -2.93
C ASP A 117 -16.92 -1.01 -3.03
N PRO A 118 -17.01 -0.28 -4.18
CA PRO A 118 -17.85 0.89 -4.32
C PRO A 118 -19.34 0.64 -4.12
N PRO A 119 -19.93 -0.49 -4.57
CA PRO A 119 -21.34 -0.80 -4.34
C PRO A 119 -21.75 -0.76 -2.88
N ASP A 120 -20.91 -1.32 -1.99
CA ASP A 120 -21.20 -1.43 -0.56
C ASP A 120 -20.51 -0.35 0.28
N SER A 121 -19.79 0.59 -0.37
CA SER A 121 -18.99 1.62 0.29
C SER A 121 -18.03 1.02 1.34
N ALA A 122 -17.46 -0.14 1.01
CA ALA A 122 -16.58 -0.88 1.90
C ALA A 122 -15.11 -0.73 1.47
N LEU A 123 -14.22 -0.82 2.44
CA LEU A 123 -12.76 -0.72 2.25
C LEU A 123 -12.07 -1.82 3.04
N ILE A 124 -11.01 -2.36 2.46
CA ILE A 124 -10.08 -3.24 3.17
C ILE A 124 -8.65 -2.95 2.72
N SER A 125 -7.74 -2.84 3.70
CA SER A 125 -6.31 -2.71 3.43
C SER A 125 -5.58 -3.89 4.05
N GLU A 126 -4.57 -4.37 3.39
CA GLU A 126 -3.57 -5.26 3.96
C GLU A 126 -2.20 -4.59 3.88
N GLY A 127 -1.38 -4.79 4.90
CA GLY A 127 -0.04 -4.25 4.99
C GLY A 127 0.91 -5.20 5.71
N ALA A 128 2.16 -5.17 5.31
CA ALA A 128 3.22 -5.94 5.94
C ALA A 128 4.50 -5.11 6.05
N ALA A 129 5.12 -5.14 7.21
CA ALA A 129 6.47 -4.64 7.44
C ALA A 129 7.37 -5.80 7.87
N ALA A 130 8.50 -5.98 7.19
CA ALA A 130 9.50 -6.94 7.58
C ALA A 130 10.68 -6.25 8.29
N TYR A 131 11.21 -6.91 9.31
CA TYR A 131 12.30 -6.42 10.16
C TYR A 131 13.48 -7.38 10.06
N ARG A 132 14.67 -6.94 10.44
CA ARG A 132 15.91 -7.73 10.40
C ARG A 132 15.84 -9.06 11.19
N ASP A 133 15.03 -9.11 12.27
CA ASP A 133 14.89 -10.28 13.13
C ASP A 133 13.56 -10.29 13.89
N THR A 134 13.20 -11.45 14.45
CA THR A 134 11.96 -11.66 15.21
C THR A 134 11.87 -10.78 16.47
N GLY A 135 13.00 -10.48 17.10
CA GLY A 135 13.05 -9.62 18.28
C GLY A 135 12.70 -8.17 17.94
N THR A 136 13.15 -7.69 16.77
CA THR A 136 12.81 -6.34 16.29
C THR A 136 11.33 -6.26 15.92
N ALA A 137 10.78 -7.25 15.20
CA ALA A 137 9.36 -7.33 14.89
C ALA A 137 8.49 -7.36 16.17
N ARG A 138 8.89 -8.13 17.17
CA ARG A 138 8.19 -8.21 18.46
C ARG A 138 8.21 -6.86 19.19
N ARG A 139 9.35 -6.18 19.23
CA ARG A 139 9.42 -4.85 19.87
C ARG A 139 8.53 -3.82 19.17
N ALA A 140 8.47 -3.84 17.82
CA ALA A 140 7.57 -2.98 17.07
C ALA A 140 6.10 -3.26 17.44
N PHE A 141 5.71 -4.53 17.50
CA PHE A 141 4.38 -4.94 17.93
C PHE A 141 4.07 -4.50 19.37
N ASP A 142 4.98 -4.73 20.32
CA ASP A 142 4.77 -4.37 21.74
C ASP A 142 4.66 -2.84 21.90
N ALA A 143 5.42 -2.06 21.14
CA ALA A 143 5.31 -0.60 21.10
C ALA A 143 3.95 -0.15 20.53
N LEU A 144 3.45 -0.81 19.48
CA LEU A 144 2.12 -0.53 18.94
C LEU A 144 1.02 -0.85 19.96
N VAL A 145 1.10 -1.99 20.66
CA VAL A 145 0.15 -2.36 21.74
C VAL A 145 0.09 -1.28 22.81
N ALA A 146 1.24 -0.79 23.28
CA ALA A 146 1.31 0.29 24.24
C ALA A 146 0.66 1.58 23.70
N THR A 147 0.98 1.95 22.45
CA THR A 147 0.42 3.13 21.77
C THR A 147 -1.11 3.05 21.64
N VAL A 148 -1.65 1.87 21.29
CA VAL A 148 -3.10 1.65 21.21
C VAL A 148 -3.74 1.75 22.57
N GLY A 149 -3.13 1.20 23.62
CA GLY A 149 -3.61 1.33 25.00
C GLY A 149 -3.66 2.80 25.47
N ASP A 150 -2.64 3.57 25.16
CA ASP A 150 -2.58 5.01 25.48
C ASP A 150 -3.63 5.82 24.70
N CYS A 151 -3.85 5.46 23.41
CA CYS A 151 -4.90 6.07 22.60
C CYS A 151 -6.28 5.73 23.16
N ALA A 152 -6.54 4.48 23.49
CA ALA A 152 -7.81 4.02 24.06
C ALA A 152 -8.13 4.73 25.39
N ALA A 153 -7.13 5.06 26.19
CA ALA A 153 -7.29 5.83 27.43
C ALA A 153 -7.50 7.34 27.21
N SER A 154 -7.34 7.84 25.99
CA SER A 154 -7.55 9.26 25.66
C SER A 154 -9.03 9.58 25.44
N PRO A 155 -9.43 10.89 25.47
CA PRO A 155 -10.81 11.29 25.16
C PRO A 155 -11.30 10.88 23.76
N ALA A 156 -10.40 10.58 22.82
CA ALA A 156 -10.72 10.11 21.48
C ALA A 156 -10.73 8.57 21.37
N GLY A 157 -10.44 7.86 22.46
CA GLY A 157 -10.26 6.42 22.46
C GLY A 157 -11.47 5.65 21.90
N ASP A 158 -12.67 5.96 22.38
CA ASP A 158 -13.88 5.29 21.91
C ASP A 158 -14.13 5.49 20.41
N LEU A 159 -13.82 6.68 19.90
CA LEU A 159 -14.02 7.01 18.49
C LEU A 159 -12.96 6.35 17.58
N LEU A 160 -11.69 6.32 18.03
CA LEU A 160 -10.55 5.96 17.18
C LEU A 160 -10.06 4.53 17.38
N VAL A 161 -10.28 3.96 18.54
CA VAL A 161 -9.88 2.59 18.91
C VAL A 161 -11.10 1.70 19.16
N GLY A 162 -12.08 2.22 19.91
CA GLY A 162 -13.25 1.46 20.35
C GLY A 162 -12.88 0.31 21.28
N GLU A 163 -13.57 -0.81 21.17
CA GLU A 163 -13.16 -2.03 21.86
C GLU A 163 -11.83 -2.54 21.30
N TRP A 164 -10.91 -2.92 22.19
CA TRP A 164 -9.62 -3.46 21.76
C TRP A 164 -9.14 -4.59 22.64
N LYS A 165 -8.31 -5.45 22.07
CA LYS A 165 -7.71 -6.60 22.75
C LYS A 165 -6.34 -6.91 22.16
N ALA A 166 -5.37 -7.19 23.03
CA ALA A 166 -4.06 -7.68 22.64
C ALA A 166 -3.78 -9.02 23.36
N GLU A 167 -3.47 -10.05 22.59
CA GLU A 167 -3.13 -11.38 23.11
C GLU A 167 -2.34 -12.19 22.07
N ASP A 168 -1.40 -13.03 22.51
CA ASP A 168 -0.69 -14.01 21.68
C ASP A 168 -0.11 -13.44 20.36
N GLY A 169 0.45 -12.22 20.41
CA GLY A 169 1.01 -11.55 19.24
C GLY A 169 -0.03 -11.03 18.26
N THR A 170 -1.28 -10.91 18.68
CA THR A 170 -2.36 -10.26 17.95
C THR A 170 -2.87 -9.03 18.69
N LEU A 171 -3.29 -8.02 17.95
CA LEU A 171 -3.93 -6.82 18.46
C LEU A 171 -5.13 -6.49 17.58
N ARG A 172 -6.27 -6.21 18.18
CA ARG A 172 -7.52 -5.90 17.48
C ARG A 172 -8.12 -4.62 18.03
N THR A 173 -8.65 -3.77 17.16
CA THR A 173 -9.40 -2.55 17.51
C THR A 173 -10.71 -2.52 16.73
N ARG A 174 -11.78 -1.98 17.32
CA ARG A 174 -13.13 -2.00 16.74
C ARG A 174 -13.85 -0.66 16.91
N PRO A 175 -13.43 0.39 16.21
CA PRO A 175 -14.14 1.66 16.20
C PRO A 175 -15.36 1.60 15.26
N GLY A 176 -16.56 1.47 15.82
CA GLY A 176 -17.81 1.46 15.05
C GLY A 176 -17.90 0.31 14.03
N ARG A 177 -18.07 0.66 12.72
CA ARG A 177 -18.15 -0.32 11.62
C ARG A 177 -16.79 -0.68 11.01
N CYS A 178 -15.72 -0.13 11.54
CA CYS A 178 -14.36 -0.38 11.09
C CYS A 178 -13.61 -1.25 12.11
N GLY A 179 -12.48 -1.76 11.70
CA GLY A 179 -11.57 -2.48 12.57
C GLY A 179 -10.15 -2.48 12.01
N ARG A 180 -9.20 -2.73 12.92
CA ARG A 180 -7.82 -2.98 12.57
C ARG A 180 -7.34 -4.20 13.32
N ASP A 181 -6.79 -5.13 12.62
CA ASP A 181 -6.18 -6.34 13.17
C ASP A 181 -4.71 -6.35 12.80
N TYR A 182 -3.88 -6.57 13.82
CA TYR A 182 -2.44 -6.68 13.68
C TYR A 182 -1.99 -8.05 14.16
N ARG A 183 -0.94 -8.58 13.54
CA ARG A 183 -0.31 -9.83 13.96
C ARG A 183 1.20 -9.76 13.75
N VAL A 184 1.96 -10.08 14.78
CA VAL A 184 3.39 -10.32 14.60
C VAL A 184 3.60 -11.80 14.31
N ALA A 185 4.27 -12.09 13.19
CA ALA A 185 4.58 -13.45 12.75
C ALA A 185 6.01 -13.50 12.23
N SER A 186 6.85 -14.35 12.80
CA SER A 186 8.27 -14.41 12.46
C SER A 186 8.93 -13.02 12.53
N VAL A 187 9.45 -12.54 11.42
CA VAL A 187 10.13 -11.24 11.29
C VAL A 187 9.21 -10.14 10.78
N ALA A 188 7.91 -10.39 10.65
CA ALA A 188 6.96 -9.43 10.08
C ALA A 188 5.90 -8.97 11.11
N LEU A 189 5.49 -7.71 10.98
CA LEU A 189 4.28 -7.15 11.56
C LEU A 189 3.28 -6.93 10.42
N LEU A 190 2.12 -7.56 10.55
CA LEU A 190 1.04 -7.57 9.58
C LEU A 190 -0.09 -6.67 10.08
N GLU A 191 -0.76 -5.98 9.16
CA GLU A 191 -1.95 -5.14 9.41
C GLU A 191 -3.07 -5.52 8.44
N VAL A 192 -4.30 -5.63 8.94
CA VAL A 192 -5.51 -5.58 8.12
C VAL A 192 -6.44 -4.55 8.71
N THR A 193 -6.74 -3.51 7.92
CA THR A 193 -7.74 -2.49 8.27
C THR A 193 -8.96 -2.67 7.39
N PHE A 194 -10.16 -2.60 7.95
CA PHE A 194 -11.38 -2.75 7.19
C PHE A 194 -12.48 -1.81 7.68
N CYS A 195 -13.36 -1.42 6.78
CA CYS A 195 -14.62 -0.72 7.06
C CYS A 195 -15.72 -1.31 6.18
N GLY A 196 -16.88 -1.57 6.75
CA GLY A 196 -18.03 -2.08 5.99
C GLY A 196 -18.06 -3.59 5.75
N PHE A 197 -16.94 -4.28 5.85
CA PHE A 197 -16.88 -5.74 5.79
C PHE A 197 -17.15 -6.40 7.16
N PRO A 198 -17.60 -7.67 7.18
CA PRO A 198 -17.72 -8.44 8.42
C PRO A 198 -16.38 -8.58 9.14
N GLN A 199 -16.40 -8.56 10.47
CA GLN A 199 -15.19 -8.65 11.30
C GLN A 199 -14.37 -9.93 11.07
N SER A 200 -15.00 -11.03 10.66
CA SER A 200 -14.32 -12.30 10.35
C SER A 200 -13.40 -12.23 9.14
N VAL A 201 -13.65 -11.26 8.23
CA VAL A 201 -12.86 -11.10 6.99
C VAL A 201 -11.40 -10.81 7.31
N SER A 202 -11.14 -9.89 8.25
CA SER A 202 -9.76 -9.52 8.61
C SER A 202 -8.95 -10.70 9.15
N GLU A 203 -9.57 -11.57 9.94
CA GLU A 203 -8.90 -12.77 10.47
C GLU A 203 -8.57 -13.78 9.36
N ILE A 204 -9.49 -13.95 8.40
CA ILE A 204 -9.24 -14.82 7.23
C ILE A 204 -8.09 -14.26 6.40
N VAL A 205 -8.06 -12.95 6.14
CA VAL A 205 -6.97 -12.28 5.41
C VAL A 205 -5.64 -12.49 6.13
N LEU A 206 -5.54 -12.16 7.42
CA LEU A 206 -4.31 -12.37 8.20
C LEU A 206 -3.85 -13.83 8.20
N THR A 207 -4.77 -14.77 8.30
CA THR A 207 -4.44 -16.20 8.26
C THR A 207 -3.83 -16.58 6.90
N ASN A 208 -4.38 -16.06 5.81
CA ASN A 208 -3.85 -16.31 4.48
C ASN A 208 -2.47 -15.66 4.27
N ILE A 209 -2.27 -14.43 4.75
CA ILE A 209 -0.96 -13.77 4.69
C ILE A 209 0.08 -14.58 5.46
N VAL A 210 -0.24 -15.05 6.67
CA VAL A 210 0.67 -15.89 7.46
C VAL A 210 0.97 -17.21 6.76
N ALA A 211 -0.01 -17.83 6.09
CA ALA A 211 0.19 -19.06 5.33
C ALA A 211 1.10 -18.90 4.11
N ASN A 212 1.24 -17.67 3.58
CA ASN A 212 2.16 -17.35 2.48
C ASN A 212 3.60 -17.09 2.98
N MET A 213 3.82 -16.98 4.30
CA MET A 213 5.17 -16.73 4.84
C MET A 213 6.05 -17.97 4.66
N PRO A 214 7.35 -17.79 4.37
CA PRO A 214 8.29 -18.90 4.33
C PRO A 214 8.41 -19.53 5.73
N GLY A 215 8.41 -20.87 5.76
CA GLY A 215 8.59 -21.66 6.98
C GLY A 215 10.04 -21.67 7.48
#